data_93abaedd4b8432988d0a44c2d009e500
#
_entry.id   93abaedd4b8432988d0a44c2d009e500
#
_cell.length_a   1.000
_cell.length_b   1.000
_cell.length_c   1.000
_cell.angle_alpha   90.00
_cell.angle_beta   90.00
_cell.angle_gamma   90.00
#
_symmetry.space_group_name_H-M   'P 1'
#
loop_
_entity.id
_entity.type
_entity.pdbx_description
1 polymer ?
#
loop_
_entity_poly.entity_id
_entity_poly.type
_entity_poly.pdbx_seq_one_letter_code
_entity_poly.pdbx_strand_id
1 'polypeptide(L)'
;MVYVVYIGKESTAGAAWELLDREGATAVTMRRLAKSVGITPMALYRHFEDRDGLLNTLADVGFEELAARAGGTAMPADAEQQLMKILDVFLDFALEKPRLFELMFLERREGARQFPEDFREGRSPTAKFVAAALERGMKEGSFRKDDVWEITFET
;
A
#
# COMPACT_ATOMS: atom_id res chain seq x y z
N MET A 1 4.80 -0.63 13.66
CA MET A 1 6.23 -0.32 13.81
C MET A 1 7.00 -1.28 12.93
N VAL A 2 7.39 -0.81 11.75
CA VAL A 2 8.19 -1.63 10.84
C VAL A 2 9.60 -1.64 11.39
N TYR A 3 9.98 -2.72 12.05
CA TYR A 3 11.37 -3.02 12.29
C TYR A 3 12.01 -3.36 10.93
N VAL A 4 12.47 -2.34 10.26
CA VAL A 4 13.50 -2.52 9.23
C VAL A 4 14.71 -3.04 9.99
N VAL A 5 14.93 -4.33 9.89
CA VAL A 5 16.00 -5.02 10.62
C VAL A 5 17.32 -4.44 10.15
N TYR A 6 18.00 -3.82 11.08
CA TYR A 6 19.29 -3.17 10.94
C TYR A 6 20.36 -4.08 10.31
N ILE A 7 21.16 -3.50 9.44
CA ILE A 7 22.43 -3.92 8.81
C ILE A 7 22.31 -4.80 7.55
N GLY A 8 21.22 -5.36 7.17
CA GLY A 8 21.13 -6.06 5.87
C GLY A 8 19.83 -5.69 5.15
N LYS A 9 18.83 -5.27 5.92
CA LYS A 9 17.51 -4.95 5.38
C LYS A 9 17.38 -3.52 4.88
N GLU A 10 18.07 -2.54 5.44
CA GLU A 10 18.02 -1.17 4.89
C GLU A 10 18.64 -1.13 3.51
N SER A 11 19.79 -1.78 3.32
CA SER A 11 20.39 -1.93 2.00
C SER A 11 19.56 -2.85 1.09
N THR A 12 18.93 -3.88 1.63
CA THR A 12 18.08 -4.82 0.87
C THR A 12 16.76 -4.18 0.48
N ALA A 13 16.09 -3.50 1.40
CA ALA A 13 14.87 -2.77 1.11
C ALA A 13 15.14 -1.62 0.12
N GLY A 14 16.20 -0.84 0.33
CA GLY A 14 16.61 0.22 -0.59
C GLY A 14 16.89 -0.29 -2.00
N ALA A 15 17.66 -1.38 -2.14
CA ALA A 15 17.95 -1.99 -3.42
C ALA A 15 16.70 -2.60 -4.08
N ALA A 16 15.77 -3.16 -3.31
CA ALA A 16 14.49 -3.65 -3.82
C ALA A 16 13.62 -2.49 -4.32
N TRP A 17 13.61 -1.37 -3.60
CA TRP A 17 12.95 -0.13 -4.01
C TRP A 17 13.52 0.43 -5.31
N GLU A 18 14.83 0.51 -5.44
CA GLU A 18 15.48 0.97 -6.67
C GLU A 18 15.13 0.08 -7.86
N LEU A 19 15.11 -1.24 -7.68
CA LEU A 19 14.70 -2.17 -8.74
C LEU A 19 13.22 -1.98 -9.11
N LEU A 20 12.35 -1.85 -8.12
CA LEU A 20 10.93 -1.61 -8.33
C LEU A 20 10.69 -0.31 -9.09
N ASP A 21 11.29 0.79 -8.64
CA ASP A 21 11.08 2.12 -9.20
C ASP A 21 11.58 2.22 -10.66
N ARG A 22 12.74 1.65 -10.94
CA ARG A 22 13.34 1.70 -12.27
C ARG A 22 12.73 0.74 -13.27
N GLU A 23 12.39 -0.47 -12.85
CA GLU A 23 12.09 -1.57 -13.77
C GLU A 23 10.76 -2.29 -13.49
N GLY A 24 10.07 -1.92 -12.41
CA GLY A 24 8.81 -2.52 -12.01
C GLY A 24 8.95 -3.82 -11.21
N ALA A 25 7.81 -4.38 -10.76
CA ALA A 25 7.79 -5.53 -9.86
C ALA A 25 8.41 -6.79 -10.47
N THR A 26 8.29 -7.00 -11.77
CA THR A 26 8.87 -8.16 -12.47
C THR A 26 10.39 -8.23 -12.38
N ALA A 27 11.05 -7.08 -12.25
CA ALA A 27 12.51 -7.01 -12.10
C ALA A 27 12.98 -7.34 -10.67
N VAL A 28 12.12 -7.26 -9.67
CA VAL A 28 12.42 -7.58 -8.28
C VAL A 28 12.41 -9.09 -8.10
N THR A 29 13.60 -9.70 -8.19
CA THR A 29 13.79 -11.14 -7.95
C THR A 29 14.83 -11.36 -6.85
N MET A 30 14.71 -12.47 -6.11
CA MET A 30 15.63 -12.80 -5.01
C MET A 30 17.09 -12.83 -5.49
N ARG A 31 17.34 -13.35 -6.71
CA ARG A 31 18.69 -13.42 -7.29
C ARG A 31 19.25 -12.03 -7.62
N ARG A 32 18.45 -11.16 -8.26
CA ARG A 32 18.88 -9.80 -8.61
C ARG A 32 19.14 -8.98 -7.37
N LEU A 33 18.22 -9.08 -6.41
CA LEU A 33 18.34 -8.36 -5.15
C LEU A 33 19.58 -8.80 -4.36
N ALA A 34 19.79 -10.10 -4.23
CA ALA A 34 20.98 -10.64 -3.56
C ALA A 34 22.28 -10.12 -4.21
N LYS A 35 22.32 -10.12 -5.56
CA LYS A 35 23.47 -9.61 -6.33
C LYS A 35 23.68 -8.10 -6.08
N SER A 36 22.61 -7.30 -6.04
CA SER A 36 22.72 -5.83 -5.85
C SER A 36 23.23 -5.44 -4.46
N VAL A 37 22.92 -6.23 -3.43
CA VAL A 37 23.39 -5.99 -2.05
C VAL A 37 24.62 -6.80 -1.65
N GLY A 38 25.16 -7.60 -2.56
CA GLY A 38 26.40 -8.35 -2.32
C GLY A 38 26.27 -9.52 -1.36
N ILE A 39 25.09 -10.15 -1.27
CA ILE A 39 24.86 -11.34 -0.44
C ILE A 39 24.41 -12.53 -1.27
N THR A 40 24.32 -13.69 -0.64
CA THR A 40 23.78 -14.89 -1.31
C THR A 40 22.25 -14.88 -1.32
N PRO A 41 21.59 -15.48 -2.32
CA PRO A 41 20.13 -15.64 -2.29
C PRO A 41 19.64 -16.38 -1.04
N MET A 42 20.42 -17.34 -0.53
CA MET A 42 20.09 -18.06 0.71
C MET A 42 20.02 -17.14 1.92
N ALA A 43 20.85 -16.09 1.97
CA ALA A 43 20.78 -15.10 3.05
C ALA A 43 19.47 -14.28 3.00
N LEU A 44 18.93 -14.01 1.81
CA LEU A 44 17.63 -13.36 1.66
C LEU A 44 16.49 -14.25 2.14
N TYR A 45 16.52 -15.55 1.84
CA TYR A 45 15.49 -16.50 2.27
C TYR A 45 15.39 -16.68 3.80
N ARG A 46 16.37 -16.18 4.57
CA ARG A 46 16.26 -16.08 6.02
C ARG A 46 15.32 -14.95 6.48
N HIS A 47 15.05 -13.99 5.61
CA HIS A 47 14.27 -12.79 5.92
C HIS A 47 12.94 -12.74 5.19
N PHE A 48 12.87 -13.35 4.02
CA PHE A 48 11.68 -13.40 3.18
C PHE A 48 11.48 -14.86 2.74
N GLU A 49 10.29 -15.38 2.98
CA GLU A 49 9.94 -16.77 2.63
C GLU A 49 10.12 -17.01 1.12
N ASP A 50 9.64 -16.05 0.34
CA ASP A 50 9.73 -16.05 -1.11
C ASP A 50 9.74 -14.62 -1.68
N ARG A 51 9.61 -14.52 -3.01
CA ARG A 51 9.51 -13.24 -3.72
C ARG A 51 8.24 -12.47 -3.35
N ASP A 52 7.11 -13.15 -3.21
CA ASP A 52 5.84 -12.50 -2.89
C ASP A 52 5.86 -11.94 -1.47
N GLY A 53 6.49 -12.61 -0.51
CA GLY A 53 6.74 -12.10 0.83
C GLY A 53 7.58 -10.82 0.84
N LEU A 54 8.61 -10.74 -0.02
CA LEU A 54 9.40 -9.52 -0.24
C LEU A 54 8.52 -8.40 -0.83
N LEU A 55 7.77 -8.67 -1.90
CA LEU A 55 6.90 -7.69 -2.55
C LEU A 55 5.77 -7.22 -1.63
N ASN A 56 5.21 -8.10 -0.81
CA ASN A 56 4.21 -7.73 0.19
C ASN A 56 4.80 -6.77 1.23
N THR A 57 6.04 -6.99 1.66
CA THR A 57 6.74 -6.07 2.58
C THR A 57 6.91 -4.67 1.95
N LEU A 58 7.28 -4.60 0.66
CA LEU A 58 7.38 -3.31 -0.05
C LEU A 58 6.01 -2.63 -0.18
N ALA A 59 4.97 -3.39 -0.52
CA ALA A 59 3.61 -2.87 -0.62
C ALA A 59 3.08 -2.36 0.73
N ASP A 60 3.38 -3.05 1.83
CA ASP A 60 2.98 -2.63 3.17
C ASP A 60 3.60 -1.30 3.56
N VAL A 61 4.89 -1.09 3.27
CA VAL A 61 5.55 0.21 3.46
C VAL A 61 4.85 1.30 2.64
N GLY A 62 4.47 0.98 1.39
CA GLY A 62 3.71 1.91 0.54
C GLY A 62 2.34 2.26 1.13
N PHE A 63 1.61 1.28 1.64
CA PHE A 63 0.33 1.51 2.30
C PHE A 63 0.46 2.35 3.58
N GLU A 64 1.51 2.13 4.38
CA GLU A 64 1.80 2.95 5.56
C GLU A 64 2.12 4.39 5.18
N GLU A 65 2.93 4.61 4.14
CA GLU A 65 3.25 5.95 3.65
C GLU A 65 2.00 6.68 3.15
N LEU A 66 1.18 6.02 2.33
CA LEU A 66 -0.06 6.59 1.82
C LEU A 66 -1.04 6.92 2.96
N ALA A 67 -1.16 6.03 3.94
CA ALA A 67 -1.98 6.27 5.13
C ALA A 67 -1.46 7.45 5.97
N ALA A 68 -0.14 7.61 6.11
CA ALA A 68 0.47 8.74 6.81
C ALA A 68 0.19 10.06 6.08
N ARG A 69 0.26 10.09 4.75
CA ARG A 69 -0.10 11.27 3.94
C ARG A 69 -1.58 11.65 4.13
N ALA A 70 -2.49 10.68 4.06
CA ALA A 70 -3.91 10.92 4.28
C ALA A 70 -4.18 11.40 5.71
N GLY A 71 -3.57 10.78 6.72
CA GLY A 71 -3.73 11.15 8.13
C GLY A 71 -3.11 12.51 8.48
N GLY A 72 -2.05 12.93 7.78
CA GLY A 72 -1.39 14.23 7.95
C GLY A 72 -2.06 15.38 7.18
N THR A 73 -3.02 15.08 6.31
CA THR A 73 -3.72 16.08 5.50
C THR A 73 -4.92 16.64 6.28
N ALA A 74 -5.04 17.98 6.32
CA ALA A 74 -6.22 18.62 6.91
C ALA A 74 -7.46 18.27 6.08
N MET A 75 -8.43 17.60 6.71
CA MET A 75 -9.66 17.14 6.06
C MET A 75 -10.75 18.18 6.22
N PRO A 76 -11.51 18.49 5.13
CA PRO A 76 -12.71 19.33 5.20
C PRO A 76 -13.76 18.72 6.13
N ALA A 77 -14.68 19.57 6.63
CA ALA A 77 -15.81 19.10 7.43
C ALA A 77 -16.89 18.43 6.58
N ASP A 78 -17.06 18.86 5.33
CA ASP A 78 -18.00 18.32 4.38
C ASP A 78 -17.52 16.97 3.83
N ALA A 79 -18.41 15.96 3.81
CA ALA A 79 -18.07 14.59 3.46
C ALA A 79 -17.67 14.42 1.99
N GLU A 80 -18.30 15.16 1.08
CA GLU A 80 -17.97 15.11 -0.36
C GLU A 80 -16.58 15.71 -0.61
N GLN A 81 -16.31 16.88 -0.03
CA GLN A 81 -15.00 17.51 -0.12
C GLN A 81 -13.91 16.67 0.55
N GLN A 82 -14.23 15.99 1.65
CA GLN A 82 -13.33 15.07 2.31
C GLN A 82 -12.97 13.90 1.39
N LEU A 83 -13.94 13.30 0.70
CA LEU A 83 -13.71 12.22 -0.24
C LEU A 83 -12.84 12.68 -1.41
N MET A 84 -13.14 13.85 -1.98
CA MET A 84 -12.31 14.45 -3.03
C MET A 84 -10.87 14.68 -2.57
N LYS A 85 -10.67 15.16 -1.34
CA LYS A 85 -9.34 15.38 -0.78
C LYS A 85 -8.56 14.08 -0.59
N ILE A 86 -9.23 13.01 -0.19
CA ILE A 86 -8.63 11.68 -0.10
C ILE A 86 -8.19 11.20 -1.50
N LEU A 87 -9.05 11.38 -2.51
CA LEU A 87 -8.70 11.03 -3.90
C LEU A 87 -7.51 11.83 -4.43
N ASP A 88 -7.40 13.12 -4.11
CA ASP A 88 -6.23 13.93 -4.44
C ASP A 88 -4.95 13.33 -3.85
N VAL A 89 -4.96 12.94 -2.58
CA VAL A 89 -3.81 12.31 -1.90
C VAL A 89 -3.41 11.00 -2.60
N PHE A 90 -4.39 10.18 -2.99
CA PHE A 90 -4.14 8.93 -3.73
C PHE A 90 -3.55 9.21 -5.12
N LEU A 91 -4.10 10.20 -5.83
CA LEU A 91 -3.62 10.58 -7.16
C LEU A 91 -2.19 11.13 -7.12
N ASP A 92 -1.91 12.03 -6.19
CA ASP A 92 -0.57 12.58 -5.98
C ASP A 92 0.44 11.44 -5.70
N PHE A 93 0.09 10.50 -4.83
CA PHE A 93 0.93 9.34 -4.54
C PHE A 93 1.16 8.48 -5.79
N ALA A 94 0.10 8.20 -6.56
CA ALA A 94 0.19 7.41 -7.79
C ALA A 94 1.09 8.07 -8.84
N LEU A 95 1.02 9.39 -8.97
CA LEU A 95 1.84 10.15 -9.92
C LEU A 95 3.31 10.24 -9.48
N GLU A 96 3.56 10.38 -8.18
CA GLU A 96 4.92 10.43 -7.64
C GLU A 96 5.61 9.07 -7.66
N LYS A 97 4.86 7.99 -7.38
CA LYS A 97 5.37 6.63 -7.18
C LYS A 97 4.58 5.58 -7.98
N PRO A 98 4.54 5.71 -9.32
CA PRO A 98 3.65 4.89 -10.15
C PRO A 98 3.93 3.38 -10.03
N ARG A 99 5.19 2.96 -9.95
CA ARG A 99 5.55 1.54 -9.82
C ARG A 99 5.17 0.94 -8.46
N LEU A 100 5.27 1.75 -7.42
CA LEU A 100 4.82 1.34 -6.10
C LEU A 100 3.29 1.24 -6.06
N PHE A 101 2.61 2.23 -6.61
CA PHE A 101 1.15 2.23 -6.69
C PHE A 101 0.64 1.01 -7.47
N GLU A 102 1.28 0.68 -8.62
CA GLU A 102 1.02 -0.53 -9.39
C GLU A 102 1.19 -1.79 -8.54
N LEU A 103 2.31 -1.91 -7.81
CA LEU A 103 2.55 -3.02 -6.90
C LEU A 103 1.49 -3.14 -5.80
N MET A 104 1.07 -2.01 -5.21
CA MET A 104 0.12 -1.98 -4.11
C MET A 104 -1.30 -2.40 -4.53
N PHE A 105 -1.77 -1.94 -5.69
CA PHE A 105 -3.17 -2.00 -6.07
C PHE A 105 -3.46 -2.90 -7.28
N LEU A 106 -2.52 -3.12 -8.17
CA LEU A 106 -2.75 -3.79 -9.45
C LEU A 106 -2.06 -5.15 -9.56
N GLU A 107 -0.95 -5.36 -8.88
CA GLU A 107 -0.22 -6.63 -8.93
C GLU A 107 -0.87 -7.71 -8.06
N ARG A 108 -1.12 -8.87 -8.65
CA ARG A 108 -1.58 -10.04 -7.90
C ARG A 108 -0.40 -10.71 -7.22
N ARG A 109 -0.49 -10.92 -5.90
CA ARG A 109 0.53 -11.56 -5.09
C ARG A 109 -0.11 -12.52 -4.10
N GLU A 110 0.55 -13.63 -3.82
CA GLU A 110 0.17 -14.52 -2.73
C GLU A 110 0.34 -13.78 -1.38
N GLY A 111 -0.62 -13.92 -0.48
CA GLY A 111 -0.62 -13.23 0.81
C GLY A 111 -0.98 -11.73 0.75
N ALA A 112 -1.33 -11.17 -0.44
CA ALA A 112 -1.89 -9.84 -0.52
C ALA A 112 -3.28 -9.79 0.16
N ARG A 113 -3.65 -8.60 0.70
CA ARG A 113 -4.97 -8.40 1.33
C ARG A 113 -6.09 -8.72 0.38
N GLN A 114 -7.11 -9.41 0.87
CA GLN A 114 -8.26 -9.83 0.08
C GLN A 114 -9.53 -9.09 0.53
N PHE A 115 -10.28 -8.61 -0.43
CA PHE A 115 -11.62 -8.08 -0.23
C PHE A 115 -12.63 -9.26 -0.17
N PRO A 116 -13.65 -9.23 0.68
CA PRO A 116 -13.99 -8.12 1.62
C PRO A 116 -13.43 -8.32 3.04
N GLU A 117 -12.90 -9.48 3.38
CA GLU A 117 -12.61 -9.91 4.74
C GLU A 117 -11.57 -8.99 5.42
N ASP A 118 -10.39 -8.82 4.79
CA ASP A 118 -9.29 -8.05 5.36
C ASP A 118 -9.65 -6.57 5.56
N PHE A 119 -10.55 -6.06 4.72
CA PHE A 119 -10.97 -4.65 4.79
C PHE A 119 -12.01 -4.42 5.87
N ARG A 120 -13.00 -5.31 6.01
CA ARG A 120 -14.00 -5.28 7.09
C ARG A 120 -13.36 -5.45 8.46
N GLU A 121 -12.29 -6.24 8.55
CA GLU A 121 -11.49 -6.42 9.77
C GLU A 121 -10.52 -5.26 10.06
N GLY A 122 -10.52 -4.21 9.23
CA GLY A 122 -9.68 -3.04 9.42
C GLY A 122 -8.20 -3.23 9.12
N ARG A 123 -7.84 -4.28 8.39
CA ARG A 123 -6.46 -4.61 8.03
C ARG A 123 -5.88 -3.69 6.95
N SER A 124 -6.72 -2.89 6.26
CA SER A 124 -6.25 -1.91 5.30
C SER A 124 -5.98 -0.56 5.95
N PRO A 125 -4.75 -0.07 5.98
CA PRO A 125 -4.44 1.22 6.59
C PRO A 125 -5.01 2.41 5.83
N THR A 126 -5.34 2.26 4.54
CA THR A 126 -5.79 3.33 3.64
C THR A 126 -7.32 3.31 3.43
N ALA A 127 -7.94 2.15 3.29
CA ALA A 127 -9.38 2.04 3.05
C ALA A 127 -10.25 2.66 4.15
N LYS A 128 -9.77 2.68 5.39
CA LYS A 128 -10.46 3.33 6.52
C LYS A 128 -10.76 4.81 6.30
N PHE A 129 -9.92 5.54 5.55
CA PHE A 129 -10.16 6.96 5.28
C PHE A 129 -11.34 7.15 4.32
N VAL A 130 -11.42 6.32 3.29
CA VAL A 130 -12.55 6.32 2.34
C VAL A 130 -13.82 5.89 3.04
N ALA A 131 -13.79 4.78 3.78
CA ALA A 131 -14.92 4.26 4.53
C ALA A 131 -15.48 5.30 5.52
N ALA A 132 -14.61 5.97 6.29
CA ALA A 132 -15.03 6.99 7.24
C ALA A 132 -15.70 8.20 6.57
N ALA A 133 -15.21 8.63 5.40
CA ALA A 133 -15.82 9.72 4.63
C ALA A 133 -17.21 9.30 4.09
N LEU A 134 -17.33 8.08 3.57
CA LEU A 134 -18.62 7.53 3.10
C LEU A 134 -19.62 7.38 4.23
N GLU A 135 -19.23 6.79 5.37
CA GLU A 135 -20.09 6.66 6.55
C GLU A 135 -20.61 8.01 7.05
N ARG A 136 -19.74 9.01 7.08
CA ARG A 136 -20.14 10.37 7.44
C ARG A 136 -21.18 10.92 6.47
N GLY A 137 -20.92 10.87 5.16
CA GLY A 137 -21.84 11.38 4.15
C GLY A 137 -23.20 10.69 4.18
N MET A 138 -23.22 9.37 4.43
CA MET A 138 -24.46 8.61 4.62
C MET A 138 -25.22 9.04 5.88
N LYS A 139 -24.51 9.31 6.99
CA LYS A 139 -25.10 9.76 8.24
C LYS A 139 -25.67 11.17 8.12
N GLU A 140 -24.99 12.06 7.43
CA GLU A 140 -25.39 13.44 7.17
C GLU A 140 -26.48 13.56 6.08
N GLY A 141 -26.74 12.48 5.33
CA GLY A 141 -27.70 12.44 4.24
C GLY A 141 -27.18 12.99 2.90
N SER A 142 -25.89 13.28 2.80
CA SER A 142 -25.24 13.73 1.56
C SER A 142 -25.06 12.57 0.57
N PHE A 143 -24.93 11.34 1.09
CA PHE A 143 -24.83 10.13 0.29
C PHE A 143 -25.97 9.17 0.54
N ARG A 144 -26.33 8.38 -0.48
CA ARG A 144 -27.30 7.28 -0.36
C ARG A 144 -26.77 6.26 0.66
N LYS A 145 -27.65 5.75 1.51
CA LYS A 145 -27.29 4.67 2.44
C LYS A 145 -27.06 3.38 1.67
N ASP A 146 -25.89 2.78 1.86
CA ASP A 146 -25.48 1.54 1.24
C ASP A 146 -24.41 0.83 2.08
N ASP A 147 -23.92 -0.36 1.66
CA ASP A 147 -22.77 -0.98 2.32
C ASP A 147 -21.49 -0.21 1.94
N VAL A 148 -20.83 0.38 2.95
CA VAL A 148 -19.64 1.21 2.79
C VAL A 148 -18.51 0.45 2.12
N TRP A 149 -18.36 -0.82 2.45
CA TRP A 149 -17.28 -1.63 1.93
C TRP A 149 -17.52 -2.06 0.48
N GLU A 150 -18.76 -2.33 0.10
CA GLU A 150 -19.11 -2.61 -1.28
C GLU A 150 -18.86 -1.38 -2.15
N ILE A 151 -19.36 -0.19 -1.75
CA ILE A 151 -19.11 1.04 -2.52
C ILE A 151 -17.63 1.37 -2.65
N THR A 152 -16.83 1.17 -1.60
CA THR A 152 -15.39 1.46 -1.63
C THR A 152 -14.66 0.65 -2.71
N PHE A 153 -15.20 -0.48 -3.12
CA PHE A 153 -14.56 -1.43 -4.05
C PHE A 153 -15.40 -1.77 -5.30
N GLU A 154 -16.62 -1.22 -5.43
CA GLU A 154 -17.39 -1.28 -6.68
C GLU A 154 -16.84 -0.26 -7.69
N THR A 155 -15.83 -0.65 -8.43
CA THR A 155 -15.41 0.05 -9.66
C THR A 155 -15.06 -0.94 -10.73
#